data_7f5fdcc0df5b3a9af1f22812a9bda055
#
_entry.id   7f5fdcc0df5b3a9af1f22812a9bda055
#
_cell.length_a   1.000
_cell.length_b   1.000
_cell.length_c   1.000
_cell.angle_alpha   90.00
_cell.angle_beta   90.00
_cell.angle_gamma   90.00
#
_symmetry.space_group_name_H-M   'P 1'
#
loop_
_entity.id
_entity.type
_entity.pdbx_description
1 polymer ?
#
loop_
_entity_poly.entity_id
_entity_poly.type
_entity_poly.pdbx_seq_one_letter_code
_entity_poly.pdbx_strand_id
1 'polypeptide(L)'
;VSSDQVRDADKLYDKVRAATDRFIESNEFKVMYTVSGGIVPFAALKGNQCSEALKLTDFALNEAKKLGRNRCYIFNGETYRKFLRKREITQELREAVINGFQGFTAFYQPVFAEDKKVPYGAEALMRFTSEKFGMISPAEFIPILEETGLIIPAGRWMMKEAMGKCSEIRKILSGFRMSINISQVQASKSDVIQDISAEM
;
A
#
# COMPACT_ATOMS: atom_id res chain seq x y z
N VAL A 1 -19.32 3.70 -21.49
CA VAL A 1 -20.46 4.21 -20.71
C VAL A 1 -20.76 5.59 -21.21
N SER A 2 -21.96 5.84 -21.74
CA SER A 2 -22.33 7.19 -22.16
C SER A 2 -22.42 8.12 -20.95
N SER A 3 -22.12 9.40 -21.14
CA SER A 3 -22.23 10.43 -20.10
C SER A 3 -23.63 10.46 -19.45
N ASP A 4 -24.64 10.02 -20.16
CA ASP A 4 -26.02 10.00 -19.72
C ASP A 4 -26.30 8.91 -18.67
N GLN A 5 -25.71 7.72 -18.81
CA GLN A 5 -25.86 6.64 -17.81
C GLN A 5 -25.20 6.96 -16.47
N VAL A 6 -24.11 7.72 -16.49
CA VAL A 6 -23.45 8.23 -15.28
C VAL A 6 -24.33 9.25 -14.56
N ARG A 7 -24.91 10.20 -15.30
CA ARG A 7 -25.84 11.22 -14.78
C ARG A 7 -27.10 10.59 -14.16
N ASP A 8 -27.61 9.52 -14.73
CA ASP A 8 -28.79 8.83 -14.19
C ASP A 8 -28.48 8.06 -12.90
N ALA A 9 -27.27 7.54 -12.76
CA ALA A 9 -26.81 6.89 -11.54
C ALA A 9 -26.65 7.89 -10.39
N ASP A 10 -26.08 9.07 -10.64
CA ASP A 10 -25.99 10.15 -9.65
C ASP A 10 -27.39 10.64 -9.21
N LYS A 11 -28.31 10.82 -10.18
CA LYS A 11 -29.71 11.17 -9.89
C LYS A 11 -30.43 10.13 -9.03
N LEU A 12 -30.15 8.83 -9.25
CA LEU A 12 -30.70 7.75 -8.43
C LEU A 12 -30.19 7.83 -6.99
N TYR A 13 -28.89 8.04 -6.83
CA TYR A 13 -28.29 8.23 -5.51
C TYR A 13 -28.89 9.41 -4.77
N ASP A 14 -29.03 10.56 -5.44
CA ASP A 14 -29.63 11.76 -4.86
C ASP A 14 -31.10 11.53 -4.44
N LYS A 15 -31.87 10.78 -5.26
CA LYS A 15 -33.25 10.39 -4.91
C LYS A 15 -33.30 9.49 -3.67
N VAL A 16 -32.41 8.49 -3.58
CA VAL A 16 -32.36 7.59 -2.42
C VAL A 16 -31.99 8.40 -1.17
N ARG A 17 -30.98 9.27 -1.26
CA ARG A 17 -30.57 10.15 -0.17
C ARG A 17 -31.72 11.05 0.29
N ALA A 18 -32.37 11.77 -0.64
CA ALA A 18 -33.48 12.65 -0.32
C ALA A 18 -34.72 11.89 0.23
N ALA A 19 -34.93 10.63 -0.15
CA ALA A 19 -35.99 9.80 0.44
C ALA A 19 -35.65 9.40 1.88
N THR A 20 -34.37 9.09 2.16
CA THR A 20 -33.90 8.76 3.50
C THR A 20 -33.98 9.98 4.42
N ASP A 21 -33.54 11.15 3.94
CA ASP A 21 -33.66 12.43 4.68
C ASP A 21 -35.10 12.69 5.09
N ARG A 22 -36.03 12.61 4.14
CA ARG A 22 -37.48 12.81 4.40
C ARG A 22 -38.05 11.78 5.39
N PHE A 23 -37.65 10.52 5.30
CA PHE A 23 -38.11 9.49 6.24
C PHE A 23 -37.65 9.77 7.66
N ILE A 24 -36.42 10.23 7.86
CA ILE A 24 -35.90 10.58 9.18
C ILE A 24 -36.58 11.81 9.75
N GLU A 25 -36.77 12.86 8.96
CA GLU A 25 -37.47 14.06 9.35
C GLU A 25 -38.93 13.77 9.74
N SER A 26 -39.64 12.96 8.95
CA SER A 26 -41.06 12.61 9.19
C SER A 26 -41.30 11.77 10.45
N ASN A 27 -40.25 11.05 10.93
CA ASN A 27 -40.34 10.22 12.13
C ASN A 27 -39.63 10.83 13.35
N GLU A 28 -39.25 12.10 13.30
CA GLU A 28 -38.60 12.85 14.37
C GLU A 28 -37.29 12.22 14.91
N PHE A 29 -36.61 11.40 14.09
CA PHE A 29 -35.33 10.82 14.48
C PHE A 29 -34.22 11.87 14.45
N LYS A 30 -33.61 12.15 15.58
CA LYS A 30 -32.42 13.01 15.72
C LYS A 30 -31.13 12.18 15.51
N VAL A 31 -30.93 11.65 14.35
CA VAL A 31 -29.75 10.83 14.03
C VAL A 31 -28.95 11.47 12.89
N MET A 32 -27.65 11.67 13.13
CA MET A 32 -26.72 12.00 12.05
C MET A 32 -26.35 10.72 11.31
N TYR A 33 -26.60 10.68 10.02
CA TYR A 33 -26.26 9.54 9.16
C TYR A 33 -25.63 10.00 7.84
N THR A 34 -24.96 9.09 7.18
CA THR A 34 -24.41 9.31 5.84
C THR A 34 -24.74 8.11 4.95
N VAL A 35 -25.07 8.39 3.70
CA VAL A 35 -25.31 7.35 2.70
C VAL A 35 -24.09 7.28 1.78
N SER A 36 -23.55 6.09 1.58
CA SER A 36 -22.52 5.84 0.57
C SER A 36 -23.04 4.85 -0.46
N GLY A 37 -22.75 5.06 -1.74
CA GLY A 37 -23.18 4.21 -2.84
C GLY A 37 -22.02 3.73 -3.71
N GLY A 38 -22.10 2.49 -4.17
CA GLY A 38 -21.22 1.96 -5.22
C GLY A 38 -22.05 1.66 -6.46
N ILE A 39 -21.63 2.12 -7.62
CA ILE A 39 -22.33 1.97 -8.89
C ILE A 39 -21.42 1.25 -9.86
N VAL A 40 -21.92 0.18 -10.47
CA VAL A 40 -21.23 -0.56 -11.51
C VAL A 40 -22.02 -0.48 -12.81
N PRO A 41 -21.46 0.12 -13.86
CA PRO A 41 -22.09 0.12 -15.18
C PRO A 41 -22.23 -1.30 -15.71
N PHE A 42 -23.36 -1.64 -16.30
CA PHE A 42 -23.61 -2.96 -16.88
C PHE A 42 -22.53 -3.37 -17.92
N ALA A 43 -22.02 -2.39 -18.67
CA ALA A 43 -20.93 -2.60 -19.62
C ALA A 43 -19.59 -3.01 -19.01
N ALA A 44 -19.42 -2.86 -17.68
CA ALA A 44 -18.22 -3.29 -16.96
C ALA A 44 -18.28 -4.78 -16.54
N LEU A 45 -19.46 -5.41 -16.60
CA LEU A 45 -19.66 -6.79 -16.25
C LEU A 45 -19.29 -7.70 -17.44
N LYS A 46 -18.48 -8.72 -17.16
CA LYS A 46 -18.15 -9.77 -18.14
C LYS A 46 -19.15 -10.93 -17.99
N GLY A 47 -20.30 -10.79 -18.68
CA GLY A 47 -21.36 -11.79 -18.67
C GLY A 47 -22.41 -11.58 -17.55
N ASN A 48 -23.39 -12.50 -17.47
CA ASN A 48 -24.56 -12.39 -16.57
C ASN A 48 -24.31 -12.98 -15.15
N GLN A 49 -23.11 -12.80 -14.57
CA GLN A 49 -22.79 -13.36 -13.26
C GLN A 49 -23.10 -12.36 -12.14
N CYS A 50 -24.17 -12.58 -11.38
CA CYS A 50 -24.52 -11.79 -10.20
C CYS A 50 -23.36 -11.70 -9.17
N SER A 51 -22.55 -12.75 -9.04
CA SER A 51 -21.40 -12.77 -8.14
C SER A 51 -20.29 -11.76 -8.52
N GLU A 52 -20.06 -11.56 -9.83
CA GLU A 52 -19.11 -10.54 -10.31
C GLU A 52 -19.66 -9.14 -10.05
N ALA A 53 -20.93 -8.91 -10.35
CA ALA A 53 -21.59 -7.63 -10.10
C ALA A 53 -21.50 -7.22 -8.63
N LEU A 54 -21.77 -8.16 -7.70
CA LEU A 54 -21.65 -7.92 -6.26
C LEU A 54 -20.22 -7.54 -5.85
N LYS A 55 -19.20 -8.27 -6.32
CA LYS A 55 -17.79 -7.97 -6.02
C LYS A 55 -17.37 -6.57 -6.49
N LEU A 56 -17.77 -6.20 -7.71
CA LEU A 56 -17.44 -4.89 -8.24
C LEU A 56 -18.22 -3.77 -7.53
N THR A 57 -19.46 -4.03 -7.13
CA THR A 57 -20.27 -3.09 -6.35
C THR A 57 -19.69 -2.88 -4.94
N ASP A 58 -19.28 -3.95 -4.26
CA ASP A 58 -18.60 -3.86 -2.96
C ASP A 58 -17.29 -3.08 -3.06
N PHE A 59 -16.51 -3.32 -4.11
CA PHE A 59 -15.32 -2.51 -4.36
C PHE A 59 -15.67 -1.03 -4.52
N ALA A 60 -16.65 -0.69 -5.37
CA ALA A 60 -17.06 0.67 -5.61
C ALA A 60 -17.60 1.33 -4.33
N LEU A 61 -18.39 0.62 -3.52
CA LEU A 61 -18.87 1.10 -2.23
C LEU A 61 -17.72 1.38 -1.25
N ASN A 62 -16.72 0.50 -1.20
CA ASN A 62 -15.56 0.69 -0.36
C ASN A 62 -14.72 1.91 -0.79
N GLU A 63 -14.58 2.15 -2.09
CA GLU A 63 -13.92 3.37 -2.60
C GLU A 63 -14.71 4.64 -2.21
N ALA A 64 -16.05 4.63 -2.30
CA ALA A 64 -16.88 5.74 -1.81
C ALA A 64 -16.64 6.03 -0.31
N LYS A 65 -16.51 4.98 0.51
CA LYS A 65 -16.23 5.10 1.95
C LYS A 65 -14.82 5.64 2.23
N LYS A 66 -13.80 5.21 1.49
CA LYS A 66 -12.41 5.71 1.60
C LYS A 66 -12.28 7.18 1.21
N LEU A 67 -13.03 7.62 0.20
CA LEU A 67 -13.05 9.00 -0.26
C LEU A 67 -13.79 9.97 0.68
N GLY A 68 -14.20 9.52 1.86
CA GLY A 68 -14.80 10.37 2.90
C GLY A 68 -16.28 10.12 3.12
N ARG A 69 -16.84 9.03 2.63
CA ARG A 69 -18.26 8.64 2.78
C ARG A 69 -19.23 9.66 2.16
N ASN A 70 -20.52 9.50 2.40
CA ASN A 70 -21.59 10.42 1.95
C ASN A 70 -21.53 10.78 0.46
N ARG A 71 -21.21 9.82 -0.38
CA ARG A 71 -21.06 9.97 -1.84
C ARG A 71 -21.26 8.67 -2.58
N CYS A 72 -21.48 8.78 -3.87
CA CYS A 72 -21.38 7.66 -4.79
C CYS A 72 -19.97 7.55 -5.36
N TYR A 73 -19.59 6.30 -5.66
CA TYR A 73 -18.43 6.00 -6.49
C TYR A 73 -18.86 5.12 -7.66
N ILE A 74 -18.52 5.58 -8.86
CA ILE A 74 -18.79 4.79 -10.07
C ILE A 74 -17.56 3.93 -10.35
N PHE A 75 -17.78 2.64 -10.53
CA PHE A 75 -16.73 1.67 -10.79
C PHE A 75 -15.82 2.12 -11.93
N ASN A 76 -14.53 2.08 -11.66
CA ASN A 76 -13.48 2.34 -12.62
C ASN A 76 -12.56 1.11 -12.73
N GLY A 77 -12.45 0.54 -13.92
CA GLY A 77 -11.67 -0.67 -14.16
C GLY A 77 -10.16 -0.49 -13.95
N GLU A 78 -9.61 0.71 -14.13
CA GLU A 78 -8.20 0.99 -13.86
C GLU A 78 -7.93 0.98 -12.35
N THR A 79 -8.77 1.67 -11.57
CA THR A 79 -8.66 1.67 -10.09
C THR A 79 -8.82 0.26 -9.54
N TYR A 80 -9.74 -0.54 -10.12
CA TYR A 80 -9.92 -1.94 -9.71
C TYR A 80 -8.69 -2.79 -10.02
N ARG A 81 -8.03 -2.61 -11.17
CA ARG A 81 -6.77 -3.30 -11.49
C ARG A 81 -5.66 -2.94 -10.51
N LYS A 82 -5.52 -1.66 -10.15
CA LYS A 82 -4.57 -1.21 -9.12
C LYS A 82 -4.86 -1.85 -7.76
N PHE A 83 -6.13 -1.93 -7.38
CA PHE A 83 -6.55 -2.60 -6.16
C PHE A 83 -6.19 -4.09 -6.15
N LEU A 84 -6.48 -4.82 -7.24
CA LEU A 84 -6.11 -6.23 -7.35
C LEU A 84 -4.60 -6.43 -7.29
N ARG A 85 -3.84 -5.61 -8.04
CA ARG A 85 -2.37 -5.65 -8.01
C ARG A 85 -1.83 -5.40 -6.60
N LYS A 86 -2.31 -4.37 -5.91
CA LYS A 86 -1.91 -4.08 -4.52
C LYS A 86 -2.20 -5.25 -3.59
N ARG A 87 -3.36 -5.89 -3.74
CA ARG A 87 -3.77 -7.06 -2.95
C ARG A 87 -2.83 -8.25 -3.19
N GLU A 88 -2.47 -8.53 -4.44
CA GLU A 88 -1.55 -9.62 -4.79
C GLU A 88 -0.15 -9.35 -4.23
N ILE A 89 0.39 -8.14 -4.43
CA ILE A 89 1.70 -7.75 -3.85
C ILE A 89 1.66 -7.84 -2.32
N THR A 90 0.56 -7.45 -1.68
CA THR A 90 0.40 -7.58 -0.22
C THR A 90 0.52 -9.02 0.25
N GLN A 91 -0.08 -9.95 -0.50
CA GLN A 91 -0.01 -11.38 -0.19
C GLN A 91 1.41 -11.92 -0.37
N GLU A 92 2.07 -11.61 -1.50
CA GLU A 92 3.45 -12.03 -1.74
C GLU A 92 4.42 -11.48 -0.67
N LEU A 93 4.27 -10.22 -0.26
CA LEU A 93 5.10 -9.63 0.80
C LEU A 93 4.92 -10.34 2.15
N ARG A 94 3.69 -10.75 2.49
CA ARG A 94 3.43 -11.54 3.72
C ARG A 94 4.11 -12.89 3.66
N GLU A 95 3.95 -13.60 2.56
CA GLU A 95 4.57 -14.90 2.33
C GLU A 95 6.10 -14.79 2.35
N ALA A 96 6.65 -13.78 1.68
CA ALA A 96 8.08 -13.51 1.67
C ALA A 96 8.66 -13.29 3.08
N VAL A 97 8.00 -12.48 3.91
CA VAL A 97 8.43 -12.24 5.31
C VAL A 97 8.39 -13.51 6.16
N ILE A 98 7.34 -14.34 6.00
CA ILE A 98 7.19 -15.61 6.72
C ILE A 98 8.24 -16.64 6.26
N ASN A 99 8.55 -16.67 4.97
CA ASN A 99 9.48 -17.63 4.38
C ASN A 99 10.94 -17.14 4.32
N GLY A 100 11.37 -16.34 5.29
CA GLY A 100 12.77 -15.91 5.39
C GLY A 100 13.18 -14.85 4.39
N PHE A 101 12.26 -13.95 4.06
CA PHE A 101 12.47 -12.78 3.18
C PHE A 101 12.80 -13.13 1.73
N GLN A 102 12.25 -14.23 1.20
CA GLN A 102 12.38 -14.58 -0.22
C GLN A 102 11.94 -13.41 -1.11
N GLY A 103 12.72 -13.11 -2.15
CA GLY A 103 12.49 -11.98 -3.05
C GLY A 103 12.98 -10.63 -2.53
N PHE A 104 13.28 -10.48 -1.23
CA PHE A 104 13.94 -9.29 -0.72
C PHE A 104 15.44 -9.31 -1.02
N THR A 105 16.00 -8.16 -1.38
CA THR A 105 17.43 -7.98 -1.65
C THR A 105 17.87 -6.61 -1.16
N ALA A 106 19.05 -6.53 -0.55
CA ALA A 106 19.70 -5.27 -0.19
C ALA A 106 20.57 -4.78 -1.34
N PHE A 107 20.28 -3.60 -1.87
CA PHE A 107 21.15 -2.89 -2.81
C PHE A 107 21.93 -1.84 -2.05
N TYR A 108 23.14 -1.55 -2.51
CA TYR A 108 24.04 -0.62 -1.85
C TYR A 108 24.45 0.45 -2.85
N GLN A 109 24.02 1.69 -2.60
CA GLN A 109 24.39 2.84 -3.41
C GLN A 109 25.61 3.52 -2.80
N PRO A 110 26.80 3.52 -3.46
CA PRO A 110 28.00 4.09 -2.88
C PRO A 110 27.91 5.61 -2.80
N VAL A 111 28.50 6.17 -1.73
CA VAL A 111 28.61 7.61 -1.48
C VAL A 111 30.09 8.00 -1.52
N PHE A 112 30.41 8.97 -2.38
CA PHE A 112 31.77 9.49 -2.58
C PHE A 112 31.87 10.88 -1.97
N ALA A 113 33.04 11.21 -1.41
CA ALA A 113 33.37 12.58 -1.12
C ALA A 113 33.84 13.29 -2.41
N GLU A 114 33.70 14.59 -2.46
CA GLU A 114 34.18 15.42 -3.56
C GLU A 114 35.66 15.11 -3.84
N ASP A 115 36.03 14.90 -5.08
CA ASP A 115 37.37 14.53 -5.56
C ASP A 115 37.93 13.16 -5.11
N LYS A 116 37.14 12.28 -4.51
CA LYS A 116 37.60 10.93 -4.12
C LYS A 116 37.05 9.86 -5.03
N LYS A 117 37.94 8.93 -5.46
CA LYS A 117 37.56 7.75 -6.25
C LYS A 117 37.12 6.55 -5.40
N VAL A 118 37.34 6.63 -4.06
CA VAL A 118 36.98 5.57 -3.12
C VAL A 118 35.77 6.01 -2.33
N PRO A 119 34.70 5.20 -2.26
CA PRO A 119 33.53 5.55 -1.49
C PRO A 119 33.85 5.57 0.02
N TYR A 120 33.34 6.55 0.73
CA TYR A 120 33.46 6.60 2.19
C TYR A 120 32.27 5.94 2.90
N GLY A 121 31.21 5.62 2.16
CA GLY A 121 30.02 4.97 2.67
C GLY A 121 29.12 4.45 1.56
N ALA A 122 28.01 3.88 1.95
CA ALA A 122 26.91 3.52 1.06
C ALA A 122 25.56 3.70 1.76
N GLU A 123 24.52 3.89 0.96
CA GLU A 123 23.13 3.77 1.40
C GLU A 123 22.60 2.38 1.07
N ALA A 124 22.06 1.71 2.09
CA ALA A 124 21.43 0.41 1.93
C ALA A 124 19.94 0.60 1.55
N LEU A 125 19.57 0.04 0.42
CA LEU A 125 18.28 0.25 -0.23
C LEU A 125 17.57 -1.09 -0.42
N MET A 126 16.44 -1.25 0.25
CA MET A 126 15.59 -2.44 0.12
C MET A 126 15.02 -2.56 -1.28
N ARG A 127 15.06 -3.77 -1.84
CA ARG A 127 14.43 -4.15 -3.12
C ARG A 127 13.57 -5.37 -2.90
N PHE A 128 12.53 -5.49 -3.69
CA PHE A 128 11.66 -6.65 -3.69
C PHE A 128 11.37 -7.10 -5.11
N THR A 129 11.54 -8.38 -5.37
CA THR A 129 11.23 -9.03 -6.64
C THR A 129 10.09 -10.01 -6.42
N SER A 130 8.94 -9.70 -7.00
CA SER A 130 7.76 -10.56 -7.05
C SER A 130 7.98 -11.66 -8.10
N GLU A 131 7.52 -12.87 -7.83
CA GLU A 131 7.53 -13.95 -8.83
C GLU A 131 6.64 -13.61 -10.03
N LYS A 132 5.50 -12.94 -9.77
CA LYS A 132 4.49 -12.60 -10.78
C LYS A 132 4.80 -11.31 -11.55
N PHE A 133 5.30 -10.28 -10.85
CA PHE A 133 5.42 -8.93 -11.39
C PHE A 133 6.86 -8.48 -11.64
N GLY A 134 7.85 -9.33 -11.33
CA GLY A 134 9.26 -8.95 -11.38
C GLY A 134 9.62 -7.92 -10.31
N MET A 135 10.58 -7.07 -10.58
CA MET A 135 11.03 -6.05 -9.61
C MET A 135 9.93 -5.02 -9.34
N ILE A 136 9.51 -4.92 -8.07
CA ILE A 136 8.52 -3.94 -7.61
C ILE A 136 9.23 -2.68 -7.14
N SER A 137 8.71 -1.52 -7.56
CA SER A 137 9.27 -0.22 -7.12
C SER A 137 9.14 -0.05 -5.59
N PRO A 138 10.19 0.48 -4.91
CA PRO A 138 10.08 0.85 -3.50
C PRO A 138 8.89 1.78 -3.20
N ALA A 139 8.58 2.70 -4.11
CA ALA A 139 7.42 3.58 -3.99
C ALA A 139 6.07 2.83 -4.00
N GLU A 140 6.03 1.58 -4.48
CA GLU A 140 4.85 0.73 -4.48
C GLU A 140 4.82 -0.20 -3.27
N PHE A 141 5.91 -0.90 -2.93
CA PHE A 141 5.86 -1.92 -1.88
C PHE A 141 6.15 -1.40 -0.46
N ILE A 142 6.94 -0.34 -0.29
CA ILE A 142 7.21 0.22 1.05
C ILE A 142 5.92 0.72 1.73
N PRO A 143 5.03 1.49 1.07
CA PRO A 143 3.75 1.87 1.66
C PRO A 143 2.88 0.66 2.06
N ILE A 144 2.94 -0.44 1.30
CA ILE A 144 2.20 -1.67 1.65
C ILE A 144 2.79 -2.31 2.92
N LEU A 145 4.11 -2.37 3.06
CA LEU A 145 4.77 -2.85 4.27
C LEU A 145 4.40 -1.99 5.49
N GLU A 146 4.32 -0.67 5.33
CA GLU A 146 3.94 0.27 6.39
C GLU A 146 2.47 0.09 6.82
N GLU A 147 1.55 0.06 5.86
CA GLU A 147 0.11 -0.12 6.11
C GLU A 147 -0.19 -1.46 6.80
N THR A 148 0.57 -2.50 6.48
CA THR A 148 0.39 -3.86 7.03
C THR A 148 1.20 -4.14 8.29
N GLY A 149 2.11 -3.24 8.67
CA GLY A 149 3.06 -3.43 9.77
C GLY A 149 4.23 -4.36 9.44
N LEU A 150 4.26 -4.93 8.23
CA LEU A 150 5.38 -5.79 7.79
C LEU A 150 6.70 -5.03 7.64
N ILE A 151 6.66 -3.70 7.63
CA ILE A 151 7.86 -2.85 7.61
C ILE A 151 8.75 -3.10 8.82
N ILE A 152 8.20 -3.53 9.96
CA ILE A 152 8.98 -3.80 11.18
C ILE A 152 9.90 -5.01 10.97
N PRO A 153 9.40 -6.22 10.66
CA PRO A 153 10.29 -7.36 10.40
C PRO A 153 11.17 -7.17 9.16
N ALA A 154 10.66 -6.52 8.10
CA ALA A 154 11.44 -6.23 6.90
C ALA A 154 12.58 -5.25 7.19
N GLY A 155 12.35 -4.25 8.03
CA GLY A 155 13.38 -3.30 8.45
C GLY A 155 14.46 -3.94 9.33
N ARG A 156 14.10 -4.86 10.24
CA ARG A 156 15.07 -5.64 11.01
C ARG A 156 15.95 -6.48 10.10
N TRP A 157 15.35 -7.18 9.15
CA TRP A 157 16.10 -7.92 8.14
C TRP A 157 17.06 -7.00 7.38
N MET A 158 16.59 -5.84 6.93
CA MET A 158 17.42 -4.87 6.20
C MET A 158 18.57 -4.33 7.06
N MET A 159 18.36 -4.07 8.36
CA MET A 159 19.41 -3.65 9.27
C MET A 159 20.49 -4.72 9.40
N LYS A 160 20.09 -5.98 9.59
CA LYS A 160 21.03 -7.12 9.68
C LYS A 160 21.89 -7.26 8.42
N GLU A 161 21.27 -7.25 7.24
CA GLU A 161 21.98 -7.30 5.95
C GLU A 161 22.96 -6.12 5.77
N ALA A 162 22.51 -4.91 6.08
CA ALA A 162 23.32 -3.71 5.95
C ALA A 162 24.50 -3.66 6.93
N MET A 163 24.28 -4.09 8.17
CA MET A 163 25.33 -4.11 9.19
C MET A 163 26.36 -5.21 8.91
N GLY A 164 25.91 -6.39 8.49
CA GLY A 164 26.80 -7.47 8.05
C GLY A 164 27.69 -7.02 6.88
N LYS A 165 27.08 -6.38 5.88
CA LYS A 165 27.84 -5.85 4.71
C LYS A 165 28.79 -4.71 5.08
N CYS A 166 28.37 -3.82 5.99
CA CYS A 166 29.23 -2.77 6.51
C CYS A 166 30.47 -3.36 7.21
N SER A 167 30.29 -4.36 8.05
CA SER A 167 31.38 -5.07 8.75
C SER A 167 32.38 -5.71 7.78
N GLU A 168 31.89 -6.34 6.71
CA GLU A 168 32.76 -6.89 5.66
C GLU A 168 33.61 -5.81 4.98
N ILE A 169 32.98 -4.70 4.58
CA ILE A 169 33.69 -3.61 3.88
C ILE A 169 34.70 -2.93 4.81
N ARG A 170 34.40 -2.80 6.11
CA ARG A 170 35.30 -2.18 7.09
C ARG A 170 36.60 -2.95 7.28
N LYS A 171 36.69 -4.20 6.94
CA LYS A 171 37.94 -4.98 6.93
C LYS A 171 38.93 -4.42 5.89
N ILE A 172 38.42 -3.74 4.86
CA ILE A 172 39.26 -3.16 3.78
C ILE A 172 39.29 -1.63 3.90
N LEU A 173 38.16 -1.00 4.27
CA LEU A 173 37.97 0.43 4.40
C LEU A 173 37.51 0.78 5.82
N SER A 174 38.43 0.93 6.75
CA SER A 174 38.18 1.05 8.21
C SER A 174 37.21 2.17 8.60
N GLY A 175 37.12 3.25 7.82
CA GLY A 175 36.22 4.37 8.07
C GLY A 175 34.86 4.31 7.36
N PHE A 176 34.56 3.20 6.69
CA PHE A 176 33.33 3.07 5.88
C PHE A 176 32.06 3.17 6.74
N ARG A 177 31.04 3.84 6.22
CA ARG A 177 29.74 4.07 6.89
C ARG A 177 28.62 3.50 6.04
N MET A 178 27.61 2.92 6.71
CA MET A 178 26.38 2.44 6.04
C MET A 178 25.19 3.24 6.55
N SER A 179 24.43 3.85 5.63
CA SER A 179 23.16 4.51 5.93
C SER A 179 22.01 3.56 5.65
N ILE A 180 20.99 3.56 6.53
CA ILE A 180 19.78 2.74 6.42
C ILE A 180 18.58 3.64 6.61
N ASN A 181 17.58 3.53 5.73
CA ASN A 181 16.33 4.25 5.85
C ASN A 181 15.42 3.55 6.87
N ILE A 182 14.94 4.30 7.85
CA ILE A 182 14.02 3.83 8.87
C ILE A 182 12.66 4.48 8.65
N SER A 183 11.61 3.65 8.54
CA SER A 183 10.23 4.13 8.42
C SER A 183 9.74 4.76 9.73
N GLN A 184 8.90 5.79 9.61
CA GLN A 184 8.22 6.39 10.76
C GLN A 184 7.40 5.36 11.54
N VAL A 185 6.81 4.37 10.86
CA VAL A 185 6.06 3.28 11.49
C VAL A 185 6.97 2.41 12.36
N GLN A 186 8.20 2.10 11.89
CA GLN A 186 9.20 1.40 12.70
C GLN A 186 9.59 2.23 13.91
N ALA A 187 9.94 3.50 13.71
CA ALA A 187 10.36 4.40 14.80
C ALA A 187 9.30 4.57 15.90
N SER A 188 8.01 4.48 15.53
CA SER A 188 6.89 4.67 16.48
C SER A 188 6.38 3.38 17.13
N LYS A 189 6.58 2.23 16.50
CA LYS A 189 5.98 0.95 16.91
C LYS A 189 7.00 -0.15 17.29
N SER A 190 8.28 0.10 17.13
CA SER A 190 9.35 -0.82 17.57
C SER A 190 10.45 -0.06 18.31
N ASP A 191 11.21 -0.76 19.14
CA ASP A 191 12.42 -0.21 19.76
C ASP A 191 13.60 -0.37 18.79
N VAL A 192 13.71 0.58 17.85
CA VAL A 192 14.76 0.58 16.83
C VAL A 192 16.15 0.60 17.44
N ILE A 193 16.32 1.25 18.60
CA ILE A 193 17.62 1.31 19.30
C ILE A 193 18.01 -0.07 19.81
N GLN A 194 17.06 -0.81 20.40
CA GLN A 194 17.26 -2.17 20.85
C GLN A 194 17.52 -3.11 19.66
N ASP A 195 16.77 -2.95 18.56
CA ASP A 195 16.96 -3.72 17.33
C ASP A 195 18.37 -3.51 16.75
N ILE A 196 18.89 -2.29 16.74
CA ILE A 196 20.26 -1.97 16.30
C ILE A 196 21.30 -2.59 17.27
N SER A 197 21.08 -2.47 18.58
CA SER A 197 22.01 -2.97 19.58
C SER A 197 22.14 -4.50 19.57
N ALA A 198 21.08 -5.20 19.18
CA ALA A 198 21.07 -6.66 19.09
C ALA A 198 21.88 -7.22 17.90
N GLU A 199 22.13 -6.40 16.87
CA GLU A 199 22.86 -6.79 15.66
C GLU A 199 24.32 -6.27 15.65
N MET A 200 24.75 -5.49 16.66
CA MET A 200 26.13 -5.01 16.84
C MET A 200 27.00 -6.02 17.59
#